data_1c9473d2e8076b79846726380ea136fa
#
_entry.id   1c9473d2e8076b79846726380ea136fa
#
_cell.length_a   1.000
_cell.length_b   1.000
_cell.length_c   1.000
_cell.angle_alpha   90.00
_cell.angle_beta   90.00
_cell.angle_gamma   90.00
#
_symmetry.space_group_name_H-M   'P 1'
#
loop_
_entity.id
_entity.type
_entity.pdbx_description
1 polymer ?
#
loop_
_entity_poly.entity_id
_entity_poly.type
_entity_poly.pdbx_seq_one_letter_code
_entity_poly.pdbx_strand_id
1 'polypeptide(L)' 'MIKAGDLVKIDDIGPLAQVLKKGRGKMYLRLDGEEFWRPASIIRKVEA' A
#
# COMPACT_ATOMS: atom_id res chain seq x y z
N MET A 1 -4.66 -6.23 9.94
CA MET A 1 -5.17 -4.94 9.45
C MET A 1 -4.03 -4.05 9.01
N ILE A 2 -4.14 -3.42 7.84
CA ILE A 2 -3.06 -2.58 7.31
C ILE A 2 -3.08 -1.21 7.99
N LYS A 3 -1.90 -0.74 8.39
CA LYS A 3 -1.72 0.54 9.07
C LYS A 3 -0.70 1.39 8.32
N ALA A 4 -0.72 2.69 8.59
CA ALA A 4 0.33 3.58 8.08
C ALA A 4 1.69 3.06 8.57
N GLY A 5 2.66 3.04 7.67
CA GLY A 5 4.00 2.53 7.94
C GLY A 5 4.19 1.08 7.51
N ASP A 6 3.11 0.34 7.28
CA ASP A 6 3.22 -1.07 6.86
C ASP A 6 3.74 -1.17 5.44
N LEU A 7 4.44 -2.27 5.16
CA LEU A 7 4.83 -2.61 3.80
C LEU A 7 3.74 -3.46 3.17
N VAL A 8 3.40 -3.15 1.93
CA VAL A 8 2.33 -3.83 1.21
C VAL A 8 2.76 -4.11 -0.22
N LYS A 9 2.03 -4.99 -0.88
CA LYS A 9 2.18 -5.23 -2.32
C LYS A 9 0.97 -4.66 -3.04
N ILE A 10 1.22 -4.07 -4.20
CA ILE A 10 0.17 -3.64 -5.10
C ILE A 10 -0.07 -4.81 -6.03
N ASP A 11 -1.25 -5.42 -5.94
CA ASP A 11 -1.55 -6.71 -6.57
C ASP A 11 -0.68 -7.82 -5.98
N ASP A 12 -0.87 -9.05 -6.43
CA ASP A 12 -0.19 -10.19 -5.86
C ASP A 12 1.29 -10.28 -6.23
N ILE A 13 1.68 -9.64 -7.33
CA ILE A 13 3.04 -9.70 -7.85
C ILE A 13 3.69 -8.33 -7.96
N GLY A 14 3.05 -7.33 -7.41
CA GLY A 14 3.56 -5.97 -7.50
C GLY A 14 4.76 -5.73 -6.62
N PRO A 15 5.45 -4.60 -6.81
CA PRO A 15 6.57 -4.22 -5.95
C PRO A 15 6.07 -3.86 -4.56
N LEU A 16 7.02 -3.85 -3.59
CA LEU A 16 6.71 -3.44 -2.23
C LEU A 16 6.57 -1.93 -2.15
N ALA A 17 5.54 -1.48 -1.45
CA ALA A 17 5.30 -0.08 -1.23
C ALA A 17 5.02 0.15 0.25
N GLN A 18 5.18 1.38 0.72
CA GLN A 18 4.89 1.72 2.10
C GLN A 18 3.60 2.52 2.18
N VAL A 19 2.74 2.14 3.12
CA VAL A 19 1.49 2.87 3.35
C VAL A 19 1.82 4.15 4.12
N LEU A 20 1.46 5.30 3.56
CA LEU A 20 1.67 6.58 4.22
C LEU A 20 0.43 7.02 4.99
N LYS A 21 -0.74 6.79 4.43
CA LYS A 21 -2.00 7.04 5.12
C LYS A 21 -3.12 6.28 4.45
N LYS A 22 -4.23 6.18 5.14
CA LYS A 22 -5.40 5.46 4.64
C LYS A 22 -6.52 6.44 4.37
N GLY A 23 -7.22 6.21 3.26
CA GLY A 23 -8.43 6.93 2.94
C GLY A 23 -9.62 5.99 2.92
N ARG A 24 -10.75 6.49 2.48
CA ARG A 24 -11.95 5.69 2.37
C ARG A 24 -11.85 4.80 1.14
N GLY A 25 -11.66 3.49 1.37
CA GLY A 25 -11.56 2.52 0.28
C GLY A 25 -10.28 2.62 -0.54
N LYS A 26 -9.30 3.38 -0.07
CA LYS A 26 -8.05 3.58 -0.80
C LYS A 26 -6.91 3.82 0.18
N MET A 27 -5.69 3.73 -0.32
CA MET A 27 -4.50 3.96 0.49
C MET A 27 -3.52 4.83 -0.27
N TYR A 28 -2.84 5.71 0.46
CA TYR A 28 -1.80 6.56 -0.09
C TYR A 28 -0.47 5.86 0.15
N LEU A 29 0.26 5.61 -0.93
CA LEU A 29 1.44 4.76 -0.89
C LEU A 29 2.66 5.49 -1.41
N ARG A 30 3.84 5.03 -0.96
CA ARG A 30 5.12 5.49 -1.48
C ARG A 30 5.86 4.32 -2.09
N LEU A 31 6.33 4.49 -3.33
CA LEU A 31 7.12 3.49 -4.04
C LEU A 31 8.20 4.21 -4.83
N ASP A 32 9.47 3.91 -4.52
CA ASP A 32 10.62 4.48 -5.23
C ASP A 32 10.60 6.01 -5.27
N GLY A 33 10.19 6.62 -4.16
CA GLY A 33 10.16 8.08 -4.07
C GLY A 33 8.92 8.73 -4.66
N GLU A 34 8.04 7.96 -5.27
CA GLU A 34 6.77 8.46 -5.79
C GLU A 34 5.64 8.15 -4.82
N GLU A 35 4.67 9.04 -4.74
CA GLU A 35 3.52 8.89 -3.85
C GLU A 35 2.24 8.95 -4.67
N PHE A 36 1.32 8.04 -4.38
CA PHE A 36 0.08 7.94 -5.15
C PHE A 36 -0.98 7.19 -4.36
N TRP A 37 -2.24 7.36 -4.79
CA TRP A 37 -3.37 6.63 -4.22
C TRP A 37 -3.65 5.38 -5.05
N ARG A 38 -4.05 4.30 -4.36
CA ARG A 38 -4.52 3.08 -5.01
C ARG A 38 -5.70 2.51 -4.25
N PRO A 39 -6.63 1.82 -4.93
CA PRO A 39 -7.76 1.20 -4.24
C PRO A 39 -7.28 0.16 -3.24
N ALA A 40 -7.92 0.14 -2.06
CA ALA A 40 -7.53 -0.81 -1.02
C ALA A 40 -7.74 -2.26 -1.45
N SER A 41 -8.66 -2.51 -2.37
CA SER A 41 -8.97 -3.87 -2.82
C SER A 41 -7.79 -4.57 -3.50
N ILE A 42 -6.83 -3.82 -4.04
CA ILE A 42 -5.67 -4.41 -4.71
C ILE A 42 -4.41 -4.38 -3.84
N ILE A 43 -4.54 -3.93 -2.60
CA ILE A 43 -3.41 -3.81 -1.69
C ILE A 43 -3.38 -5.02 -0.77
N ARG A 44 -2.23 -5.69 -0.69
CA ARG A 44 -2.02 -6.86 0.15
C ARG A 44 -0.92 -6.59 1.16
N LYS A 45 -1.20 -6.88 2.43
CA LYS A 45 -0.18 -6.73 3.46
C LYS A 45 0.89 -7.80 3.28
N VAL A 46 2.16 -7.37 3.41
CA VAL A 46 3.27 -8.32 3.38
C VAL A 46 3.42 -8.90 4.76
N GLU A 47 3.34 -10.22 4.86
CA GLU A 47 3.54 -10.92 6.12
C GLU A 47 4.88 -11.63 6.10
N ALA A 48 5.58 -11.51 7.22
CA ALA A 48 6.89 -12.15 7.37
C ALA A 48 6.72 -13.66 7.57
#